data_06339b34cfbaea2d83a84d678ccc0ec9
#
_entry.id   06339b34cfbaea2d83a84d678ccc0ec9
#
_cell.length_a   1.000
_cell.length_b   1.000
_cell.length_c   1.000
_cell.angle_alpha   90.00
_cell.angle_beta   90.00
_cell.angle_gamma   90.00
#
_symmetry.space_group_name_H-M   'P 1'
#
loop_
_entity.id
_entity.type
_entity.pdbx_description
1 polymer ?
#
loop_
_entity_poly.entity_id
_entity_poly.type
_entity_poly.pdbx_seq_one_letter_code
_entity_poly.pdbx_strand_id
1 'polypeptide(L)'
;MLELAKETDFEAVNRLARQVTAHHAQWTPELEVVEHPYPMDFFLACIKPDSIRENAIYVMRQEGRVVGYMRIYLWNTNSTVSAKRTILSIDDIGVDEALRNQGIGTQMMAQLTALAKEEWGCSSICLYVDAPNESARAYYEKCGFRVRNIGMTLRL
;
A
#
# COMPACT_ATOMS: atom_id res chain seq x y z
N MET A 1 8.47 -13.60 0.21
CA MET A 1 8.51 -12.97 -1.13
C MET A 1 7.22 -12.19 -1.31
N LEU A 2 7.29 -11.01 -1.96
CA LEU A 2 6.12 -10.20 -2.30
C LEU A 2 5.50 -10.76 -3.59
N GLU A 3 4.22 -11.12 -3.56
CA GLU A 3 3.50 -11.73 -4.68
C GLU A 3 2.06 -11.23 -4.73
N LEU A 4 1.42 -11.33 -5.91
CA LEU A 4 0.00 -11.02 -6.05
C LEU A 4 -0.81 -11.92 -5.11
N ALA A 5 -1.77 -11.35 -4.38
CA ALA A 5 -2.62 -12.10 -3.46
C ALA A 5 -3.47 -13.14 -4.22
N LYS A 6 -3.89 -14.18 -3.51
CA LYS A 6 -4.77 -15.24 -4.00
C LYS A 6 -6.11 -15.15 -3.26
N GLU A 7 -7.13 -15.77 -3.80
CA GLU A 7 -8.47 -15.81 -3.16
C GLU A 7 -8.39 -16.33 -1.71
N THR A 8 -7.53 -17.32 -1.46
CA THR A 8 -7.28 -17.87 -0.12
C THR A 8 -6.69 -16.90 0.88
N ASP A 9 -6.23 -15.72 0.44
CA ASP A 9 -5.63 -14.70 1.31
C ASP A 9 -6.64 -13.68 1.84
N PHE A 10 -7.89 -13.78 1.41
CA PHE A 10 -8.96 -12.83 1.74
C PHE A 10 -9.02 -12.50 3.24
N GLU A 11 -9.12 -13.52 4.08
CA GLU A 11 -9.21 -13.33 5.53
C GLU A 11 -7.92 -12.76 6.14
N ALA A 12 -6.76 -13.21 5.65
CA ALA A 12 -5.48 -12.73 6.15
C ALA A 12 -5.25 -11.25 5.79
N VAL A 13 -5.58 -10.85 4.56
CA VAL A 13 -5.48 -9.45 4.12
C VAL A 13 -6.45 -8.56 4.90
N ASN A 14 -7.72 -8.99 5.07
CA ASN A 14 -8.70 -8.21 5.83
C ASN A 14 -8.32 -8.09 7.31
N ARG A 15 -7.76 -9.14 7.92
CA ARG A 15 -7.22 -9.07 9.27
C ARG A 15 -6.13 -7.99 9.40
N LEU A 16 -5.20 -7.92 8.45
CA LEU A 16 -4.14 -6.91 8.44
C LEU A 16 -4.69 -5.51 8.15
N ALA A 17 -5.63 -5.39 7.22
CA ALA A 17 -6.28 -4.13 6.89
C ALA A 17 -7.04 -3.55 8.09
N ARG A 18 -7.71 -4.37 8.91
CA ARG A 18 -8.31 -3.93 10.17
C ARG A 18 -7.30 -3.31 11.13
N GLN A 19 -6.10 -3.89 11.25
CA GLN A 19 -5.03 -3.34 12.09
C GLN A 19 -4.58 -1.96 11.59
N VAL A 20 -4.48 -1.78 10.27
CA VAL A 20 -4.14 -0.50 9.64
C VAL A 20 -5.25 0.52 9.86
N THR A 21 -6.51 0.16 9.60
CA THR A 21 -7.66 1.05 9.81
C THR A 21 -7.78 1.47 11.29
N ALA A 22 -7.61 0.54 12.23
CA ALA A 22 -7.64 0.84 13.66
C ALA A 22 -6.51 1.82 14.07
N HIS A 23 -5.34 1.70 13.44
CA HIS A 23 -4.25 2.64 13.66
C HIS A 23 -4.56 4.04 13.11
N HIS A 24 -5.12 4.14 11.91
CA HIS A 24 -5.49 5.42 11.28
C HIS A 24 -6.67 6.10 11.98
N ALA A 25 -7.60 5.35 12.59
CA ALA A 25 -8.73 5.91 13.33
C ALA A 25 -8.32 6.83 14.49
N GLN A 26 -7.06 6.76 14.95
CA GLN A 26 -6.53 7.67 15.96
C GLN A 26 -6.47 9.13 15.47
N TRP A 27 -6.36 9.35 14.17
CA TRP A 27 -6.25 10.68 13.55
C TRP A 27 -7.44 11.03 12.64
N THR A 28 -8.21 10.02 12.27
CA THR A 28 -9.37 10.15 11.39
C THR A 28 -10.58 9.51 12.07
N PRO A 29 -11.25 10.25 12.99
CA PRO A 29 -12.36 9.70 13.80
C PRO A 29 -13.55 9.19 12.98
N GLU A 30 -13.66 9.59 11.72
CA GLU A 30 -14.69 9.14 10.78
C GLU A 30 -14.45 7.72 10.25
N LEU A 31 -13.24 7.17 10.46
CA LEU A 31 -12.93 5.80 10.05
C LEU A 31 -13.57 4.79 11.01
N GLU A 32 -14.36 3.90 10.44
CA GLU A 32 -14.92 2.76 11.15
C GLU A 32 -14.10 1.51 10.88
N VAL A 33 -13.78 0.76 11.93
CA VAL A 33 -13.12 -0.54 11.80
C VAL A 33 -14.20 -1.59 11.50
N VAL A 34 -14.36 -1.91 10.23
CA VAL A 34 -15.31 -2.93 9.74
C VAL A 34 -14.65 -4.31 9.68
N GLU A 35 -15.46 -5.36 9.64
CA GLU A 35 -14.96 -6.75 9.60
C GLU A 35 -14.12 -7.03 8.34
N HIS A 36 -14.59 -6.57 7.19
CA HIS A 36 -13.88 -6.71 5.91
C HIS A 36 -13.66 -5.34 5.25
N PRO A 37 -12.54 -4.63 5.57
CA PRO A 37 -12.18 -3.39 4.89
C PRO A 37 -12.11 -3.52 3.35
N TYR A 38 -11.79 -4.71 2.88
CA TYR A 38 -11.89 -5.10 1.47
C TYR A 38 -13.01 -6.11 1.29
N PRO A 39 -14.22 -5.71 0.83
CA PRO A 39 -15.29 -6.65 0.50
C PRO A 39 -14.84 -7.68 -0.55
N MET A 40 -15.47 -8.85 -0.56
CA MET A 40 -15.04 -9.98 -1.40
C MET A 40 -14.98 -9.63 -2.90
N ASP A 41 -15.97 -8.93 -3.40
CA ASP A 41 -16.04 -8.51 -4.81
C ASP A 41 -14.90 -7.56 -5.19
N PHE A 42 -14.61 -6.58 -4.33
CA PHE A 42 -13.47 -5.69 -4.50
C PHE A 42 -12.14 -6.45 -4.41
N PHE A 43 -11.99 -7.32 -3.41
CA PHE A 43 -10.78 -8.12 -3.25
C PHE A 43 -10.51 -8.99 -4.49
N LEU A 44 -11.53 -9.69 -5.00
CA LEU A 44 -11.42 -10.52 -6.20
C LEU A 44 -11.05 -9.69 -7.45
N ALA A 45 -11.50 -8.45 -7.54
CA ALA A 45 -11.07 -7.56 -8.61
C ALA A 45 -9.58 -7.19 -8.50
N CYS A 46 -9.08 -7.02 -7.26
CA CYS A 46 -7.69 -6.63 -6.99
C CYS A 46 -6.65 -7.75 -7.17
N ILE A 47 -7.07 -9.01 -7.32
CA ILE A 47 -6.16 -10.15 -7.47
C ILE A 47 -6.09 -10.72 -8.90
N LYS A 48 -6.73 -10.06 -9.86
CA LYS A 48 -6.63 -10.43 -11.28
C LYS A 48 -5.24 -10.09 -11.83
N PRO A 49 -4.73 -10.82 -12.83
CA PRO A 49 -3.40 -10.58 -13.40
C PRO A 49 -3.15 -9.14 -13.85
N ASP A 50 -4.17 -8.46 -14.40
CA ASP A 50 -4.07 -7.08 -14.89
C ASP A 50 -4.53 -6.02 -13.88
N SER A 51 -4.84 -6.41 -12.65
CA SER A 51 -5.39 -5.52 -11.62
C SER A 51 -4.47 -4.35 -11.26
N ILE A 52 -3.16 -4.48 -11.49
CA ILE A 52 -2.17 -3.43 -11.20
C ILE A 52 -2.48 -2.09 -11.89
N ARG A 53 -3.25 -2.08 -12.99
CA ARG A 53 -3.65 -0.85 -13.69
C ARG A 53 -4.76 -0.07 -12.99
N GLU A 54 -5.48 -0.71 -12.08
CA GLU A 54 -6.58 -0.12 -11.32
C GLU A 54 -6.29 -0.21 -9.82
N ASN A 55 -6.28 -1.41 -9.29
CA ASN A 55 -5.91 -1.73 -7.90
C ASN A 55 -5.45 -3.18 -7.83
N ALA A 56 -4.25 -3.40 -7.30
CA ALA A 56 -3.75 -4.75 -7.05
C ALA A 56 -3.39 -4.92 -5.57
N ILE A 57 -3.67 -6.09 -5.03
CA ILE A 57 -3.26 -6.45 -3.67
C ILE A 57 -2.12 -7.46 -3.76
N TYR A 58 -0.97 -7.07 -3.20
CA TYR A 58 0.20 -7.91 -3.05
C TYR A 58 0.37 -8.30 -1.58
N VAL A 59 0.86 -9.50 -1.33
CA VAL A 59 1.10 -10.02 0.01
C VAL A 59 2.55 -10.45 0.20
N MET A 60 3.06 -10.23 1.41
CA MET A 60 4.33 -10.79 1.86
C MET A 60 4.07 -12.04 2.68
N ARG A 61 4.77 -13.14 2.32
CA ARG A 61 4.69 -14.39 3.07
C ARG A 61 5.99 -14.73 3.77
N GLN A 62 5.84 -15.27 4.97
CA GLN A 62 6.88 -15.97 5.70
C GLN A 62 6.31 -17.31 6.19
N GLU A 63 7.03 -18.39 5.94
CA GLU A 63 6.62 -19.76 6.34
C GLU A 63 5.18 -20.12 5.91
N GLY A 64 4.79 -19.69 4.71
CA GLY A 64 3.46 -19.92 4.15
C GLY A 64 2.35 -18.99 4.69
N ARG A 65 2.62 -18.15 5.68
CA ARG A 65 1.64 -17.23 6.28
C ARG A 65 1.76 -15.82 5.70
N VAL A 66 0.64 -15.15 5.47
CA VAL A 66 0.62 -13.74 5.10
C VAL A 66 0.96 -12.89 6.33
N VAL A 67 2.08 -12.17 6.26
CA VAL A 67 2.61 -11.32 7.32
C VAL A 67 2.55 -9.83 7.00
N GLY A 68 2.26 -9.48 5.75
CA GLY A 68 2.08 -8.11 5.29
C GLY A 68 1.33 -8.07 3.98
N TYR A 69 0.76 -6.92 3.66
CA TYR A 69 0.08 -6.67 2.38
C TYR A 69 0.33 -5.24 1.90
N MET A 70 0.12 -5.02 0.62
CA MET A 70 0.09 -3.71 -0.03
C MET A 70 -1.06 -3.65 -1.02
N ARG A 71 -1.80 -2.55 -1.05
CA ARG A 71 -2.69 -2.20 -2.15
C ARG A 71 -2.02 -1.12 -2.99
N ILE A 72 -1.82 -1.41 -4.26
CA ILE A 72 -1.03 -0.60 -5.17
C ILE A 72 -1.71 -0.47 -6.52
N TYR A 73 -1.41 0.59 -7.26
CA TYR A 73 -1.85 0.75 -8.65
C TYR A 73 -0.88 1.60 -9.47
N LEU A 74 -0.92 1.40 -10.79
CA LEU A 74 -0.16 2.18 -11.74
C LEU A 74 -1.03 3.31 -12.32
N TRP A 75 -0.47 4.49 -12.43
CA TRP A 75 -1.08 5.56 -13.18
C TRP A 75 -0.05 6.26 -14.07
N ASN A 76 -0.53 6.83 -15.17
CA ASN A 76 0.31 7.54 -16.12
C ASN A 76 0.07 9.04 -15.98
N THR A 77 1.13 9.81 -15.94
CA THR A 77 1.01 11.27 -16.05
C THR A 77 0.49 11.62 -17.44
N ASN A 78 -0.66 12.28 -17.48
CA ASN A 78 -1.27 12.73 -18.72
C ASN A 78 -1.21 14.25 -18.79
N SER A 79 0.01 14.78 -18.90
CA SER A 79 0.25 16.23 -18.92
C SER A 79 0.74 16.66 -20.28
N THR A 80 0.17 17.75 -20.79
CA THR A 80 0.61 18.39 -22.04
C THR A 80 1.96 19.11 -21.89
N VAL A 81 2.39 19.35 -20.63
CA VAL A 81 3.58 20.12 -20.31
C VAL A 81 4.72 19.29 -19.69
N SER A 82 4.54 17.99 -19.54
CA SER A 82 5.59 17.10 -18.99
C SER A 82 5.64 15.77 -19.74
N ALA A 83 6.81 15.12 -19.74
CA ALA A 83 6.98 13.80 -20.30
C ALA A 83 6.01 12.80 -19.67
N LYS A 84 5.44 11.92 -20.49
CA LYS A 84 4.61 10.80 -20.03
C LYS A 84 5.44 9.87 -19.13
N ARG A 85 4.95 9.58 -17.95
CA ARG A 85 5.62 8.73 -16.96
C ARG A 85 4.62 7.75 -16.37
N THR A 86 5.09 6.54 -16.08
CA THR A 86 4.37 5.58 -15.25
C THR A 86 4.81 5.76 -13.80
N ILE A 87 3.85 5.88 -12.91
CA ILE A 87 4.06 6.07 -11.47
C ILE A 87 3.32 4.95 -10.74
N LEU A 88 3.98 4.30 -9.79
CA LEU A 88 3.35 3.39 -8.86
C LEU A 88 2.83 4.16 -7.65
N SER A 89 1.56 3.98 -7.30
CA SER A 89 0.98 4.48 -6.06
C SER A 89 0.82 3.34 -5.06
N ILE A 90 1.27 3.58 -3.83
CA ILE A 90 0.92 2.74 -2.69
C ILE A 90 -0.26 3.43 -2.01
N ASP A 91 -1.40 2.76 -2.03
CA ASP A 91 -2.63 3.28 -1.45
C ASP A 91 -2.86 2.76 -0.03
N ASP A 92 -2.43 1.53 0.22
CA ASP A 92 -2.45 0.93 1.56
C ASP A 92 -1.28 -0.02 1.75
N ILE A 93 -0.75 -0.10 2.97
CA ILE A 93 0.34 -1.00 3.35
C ILE A 93 0.23 -1.35 4.83
N GLY A 94 0.32 -2.63 5.11
CA GLY A 94 0.30 -3.14 6.48
C GLY A 94 1.25 -4.30 6.69
N VAL A 95 1.85 -4.32 7.88
CA VAL A 95 2.58 -5.47 8.43
C VAL A 95 1.88 -5.88 9.71
N ASP A 96 1.74 -7.19 9.92
CA ASP A 96 1.17 -7.75 11.13
C ASP A 96 1.79 -7.08 12.36
N GLU A 97 0.96 -6.56 13.26
CA GLU A 97 1.42 -5.79 14.42
C GLU A 97 2.37 -6.59 15.31
N ALA A 98 2.14 -7.90 15.45
CA ALA A 98 3.01 -8.79 16.20
C ALA A 98 4.41 -8.98 15.57
N LEU A 99 4.57 -8.61 14.30
CA LEU A 99 5.81 -8.80 13.53
C LEU A 99 6.43 -7.46 13.07
N ARG A 100 5.93 -6.33 13.55
CA ARG A 100 6.53 -5.02 13.27
C ARG A 100 7.94 -4.91 13.85
N ASN A 101 8.73 -3.99 13.32
CA ASN A 101 10.13 -3.73 13.68
C ASN A 101 11.10 -4.90 13.44
N GLN A 102 10.68 -5.92 12.68
CA GLN A 102 11.50 -7.06 12.29
C GLN A 102 12.00 -6.96 10.82
N GLY A 103 11.94 -5.79 10.23
CA GLY A 103 12.43 -5.54 8.87
C GLY A 103 11.49 -5.99 7.74
N ILE A 104 10.30 -6.52 8.03
CA ILE A 104 9.35 -7.01 7.01
C ILE A 104 8.93 -5.88 6.06
N GLY A 105 8.55 -4.71 6.60
CA GLY A 105 8.19 -3.56 5.78
C GLY A 105 9.32 -3.13 4.85
N THR A 106 10.57 -3.14 5.33
CA THR A 106 11.74 -2.83 4.53
C THR A 106 11.95 -3.83 3.39
N GLN A 107 11.76 -5.13 3.67
CA GLN A 107 11.82 -6.17 2.64
C GLN A 107 10.69 -6.00 1.61
N MET A 108 9.47 -5.66 2.04
CA MET A 108 8.34 -5.38 1.15
C MET A 108 8.65 -4.20 0.23
N MET A 109 9.15 -3.10 0.80
CA MET A 109 9.48 -1.90 0.02
C MET A 109 10.62 -2.15 -0.98
N ALA A 110 11.64 -2.89 -0.61
CA ALA A 110 12.75 -3.25 -1.50
C ALA A 110 12.26 -4.10 -2.68
N GLN A 111 11.43 -5.12 -2.43
CA GLN A 111 10.87 -5.96 -3.49
C GLN A 111 9.90 -5.19 -4.39
N LEU A 112 9.05 -4.34 -3.80
CA LEU A 112 8.15 -3.47 -4.58
C LEU A 112 8.94 -2.51 -5.48
N THR A 113 10.04 -1.95 -4.97
CA THR A 113 10.90 -1.04 -5.76
C THR A 113 11.52 -1.75 -6.96
N ALA A 114 11.96 -3.00 -6.78
CA ALA A 114 12.48 -3.83 -7.87
C ALA A 114 11.38 -4.10 -8.92
N LEU A 115 10.20 -4.56 -8.51
CA LEU A 115 9.07 -4.80 -9.40
C LEU A 115 8.67 -3.53 -10.16
N ALA A 116 8.57 -2.39 -9.46
CA ALA A 116 8.21 -1.11 -10.05
C ALA A 116 9.16 -0.71 -11.18
N LYS A 117 10.45 -0.91 -10.98
CA LYS A 117 11.50 -0.56 -11.94
C LYS A 117 11.61 -1.56 -13.09
N GLU A 118 11.66 -2.85 -12.77
CA GLU A 118 12.04 -3.91 -13.69
C GLU A 118 10.85 -4.44 -14.49
N GLU A 119 9.68 -4.60 -13.84
CA GLU A 119 8.50 -5.19 -14.46
C GLU A 119 7.57 -4.11 -15.07
N TRP A 120 7.40 -2.99 -14.37
CA TRP A 120 6.40 -1.99 -14.75
C TRP A 120 6.98 -0.70 -15.33
N GLY A 121 8.31 -0.57 -15.37
CA GLY A 121 8.99 0.60 -15.94
C GLY A 121 8.61 1.92 -15.26
N CYS A 122 8.31 1.88 -13.97
CA CYS A 122 7.92 3.06 -13.22
C CYS A 122 9.09 4.03 -13.05
N SER A 123 8.81 5.31 -13.19
CA SER A 123 9.78 6.38 -12.94
C SER A 123 9.85 6.79 -11.48
N SER A 124 8.82 6.49 -10.69
CA SER A 124 8.73 6.81 -9.27
C SER A 124 7.65 5.99 -8.57
N ILE A 125 7.76 5.91 -7.25
CA ILE A 125 6.74 5.40 -6.34
C ILE A 125 6.24 6.59 -5.51
N CYS A 126 4.94 6.71 -5.32
CA CYS A 126 4.34 7.71 -4.44
C CYS A 126 3.38 7.06 -3.43
N LEU A 127 3.12 7.77 -2.36
CA LEU A 127 2.14 7.41 -1.34
C LEU A 127 1.63 8.68 -0.63
N TYR A 128 0.54 8.51 0.10
CA TYR A 128 0.05 9.52 1.04
C TYR A 128 0.21 8.98 2.46
N VAL A 129 0.53 9.86 3.38
CA VAL A 129 0.66 9.54 4.81
C VAL A 129 0.05 10.68 5.62
N ASP A 130 -0.73 10.33 6.63
CA ASP A 130 -1.31 11.31 7.53
C ASP A 130 -0.22 12.10 8.27
N ALA A 131 -0.35 13.42 8.28
CA ALA A 131 0.65 14.31 8.87
C ALA A 131 1.01 13.95 10.33
N PRO A 132 0.07 13.53 11.19
CA PRO A 132 0.36 13.08 12.56
C PRO A 132 1.04 11.71 12.65
N ASN A 133 1.09 10.91 11.57
CA ASN A 133 1.74 9.60 11.58
C ASN A 133 3.27 9.71 11.43
N GLU A 134 3.90 10.23 12.48
CA GLU A 134 5.35 10.47 12.48
C GLU A 134 6.16 9.19 12.28
N SER A 135 5.71 8.07 12.83
CA SER A 135 6.39 6.79 12.70
C SER A 135 6.43 6.28 11.25
N ALA A 136 5.32 6.37 10.52
CA ALA A 136 5.28 6.01 9.12
C ALA A 136 6.10 6.99 8.26
N ARG A 137 6.03 8.29 8.55
CA ARG A 137 6.85 9.30 7.84
C ARG A 137 8.33 9.01 7.99
N ALA A 138 8.81 8.80 9.23
CA ALA A 138 10.21 8.46 9.49
C ALA A 138 10.63 7.15 8.79
N TYR A 139 9.75 6.15 8.73
CA TYR A 139 9.98 4.92 7.99
C TYR A 139 10.14 5.19 6.48
N TYR A 140 9.23 5.94 5.86
CA TYR A 140 9.31 6.24 4.43
C TYR A 140 10.53 7.11 4.08
N GLU A 141 10.90 8.06 4.93
CA GLU A 141 12.12 8.86 4.76
C GLU A 141 13.38 7.97 4.76
N LYS A 142 13.45 6.96 5.64
CA LYS A 142 14.53 5.94 5.62
C LYS A 142 14.52 5.10 4.35
N CYS A 143 13.35 4.86 3.75
CA CYS A 143 13.23 4.20 2.45
C CYS A 143 13.59 5.10 1.25
N GLY A 144 13.93 6.37 1.51
CA GLY A 144 14.33 7.33 0.47
C GLY A 144 13.21 8.21 -0.08
N PHE A 145 11.99 8.11 0.47
CA PHE A 145 10.89 9.00 0.12
C PHE A 145 11.18 10.44 0.61
N ARG A 146 10.65 11.40 -0.12
CA ARG A 146 10.68 12.82 0.27
C ARG A 146 9.32 13.45 0.07
N VAL A 147 8.97 14.38 0.95
CA VAL A 147 7.73 15.15 0.82
C VAL A 147 7.78 15.94 -0.49
N ARG A 148 6.74 15.77 -1.30
CA ARG A 148 6.56 16.48 -2.57
C ARG A 148 5.36 17.41 -2.56
N ASN A 149 4.23 16.95 -2.01
CA ASN A 149 2.98 17.69 -1.96
C ASN A 149 2.47 17.72 -0.51
N ILE A 150 1.75 18.76 -0.17
CA ILE A 150 1.04 18.89 1.11
C ILE A 150 -0.45 18.99 0.79
N GLY A 151 -1.24 18.07 1.32
CA GLY A 151 -2.69 18.12 1.27
C GLY A 151 -3.23 18.98 2.42
N MET A 152 -4.23 19.82 2.14
CA MET A 152 -4.94 20.62 3.13
C MET A 152 -6.43 20.43 2.98
N THR A 153 -7.17 20.37 4.09
CA THR A 153 -8.63 20.18 4.10
C THR A 153 -9.29 21.30 4.88
N LEU A 154 -10.31 21.91 4.31
CA LEU A 154 -11.25 22.78 5.00
C LEU A 154 -12.52 22.00 5.26
N ARG A 155 -12.89 21.81 6.54
CA ARG A 155 -14.20 21.26 6.90
C ARG A 155 -15.25 22.36 6.81
N LEU A 156 -16.41 22.06 6.21
CA LEU A 156 -17.55 22.95 6.06
C LEU A 156 -18.63 22.67 7.11
#